data_484787ec79f7971a6a59f2b1f2228f36
#
_entry.id   484787ec79f7971a6a59f2b1f2228f36
#
_cell.length_a   1.000
_cell.length_b   1.000
_cell.length_c   1.000
_cell.angle_alpha   90.00
_cell.angle_beta   90.00
_cell.angle_gamma   90.00
#
_symmetry.space_group_name_H-M   'P 1'
#
loop_
_entity.id
_entity.type
_entity.pdbx_description
1 polymer ?
#
loop_
_entity_poly.entity_id
_entity_poly.type
_entity_poly.pdbx_seq_one_letter_code
_entity_poly.pdbx_strand_id
1 'polypeptide(L)'
;MRLWEPPRQIVQQLSYLSAVRQRLIQVYNLLAVPLAEQESFVSTSLQKKLQATSKKSLVALKDGQKAIDSQISALIDGDGRLKKLFELIVSVPGVGPTTATEMLVASNEMKSITDPKKMACQAGVAPFVYSSGTSVRGKTRVSHQAQKRLKSLFHLGAMSAIRIKGEIQDHYQRKGSEGKNKMLVLNAVRNKLIHRIYAVVKRGEKYDKTYLSPLA
;
A
#
# COMPACT_ATOMS: atom_id res chain seq x y z
N MET A 1 -9.64 26.46 -11.85
CA MET A 1 -8.77 25.40 -12.42
C MET A 1 -7.49 25.34 -11.59
N ARG A 2 -7.13 24.20 -11.00
CA ARG A 2 -5.91 24.11 -10.18
C ARG A 2 -4.75 23.78 -11.13
N LEU A 3 -3.78 24.66 -11.22
CA LEU A 3 -2.57 24.43 -12.02
C LEU A 3 -1.77 23.27 -11.45
N TRP A 4 -1.11 22.52 -12.32
CA TRP A 4 -0.19 21.46 -11.90
C TRP A 4 1.05 22.07 -11.25
N GLU A 5 1.37 21.63 -10.04
CA GLU A 5 2.60 22.00 -9.33
C GLU A 5 3.53 20.78 -9.29
N PRO A 6 4.81 20.95 -9.63
CA PRO A 6 5.77 19.86 -9.53
C PRO A 6 5.95 19.45 -8.06
N PRO A 7 6.23 18.16 -7.79
CA PRO A 7 6.57 17.71 -6.45
C PRO A 7 7.82 18.42 -5.92
N ARG A 8 7.85 18.70 -4.61
CA ARG A 8 9.07 19.19 -3.95
C ARG A 8 10.23 18.20 -4.18
N GLN A 9 11.47 18.70 -4.23
CA GLN A 9 12.66 17.88 -4.47
C GLN A 9 12.75 16.69 -3.50
N ILE A 10 12.40 16.89 -2.23
CA ILE A 10 12.40 15.82 -1.23
C ILE A 10 11.38 14.70 -1.54
N VAL A 11 10.22 15.05 -2.11
CA VAL A 11 9.21 14.06 -2.54
C VAL A 11 9.69 13.29 -3.78
N GLN A 12 10.41 13.95 -4.68
CA GLN A 12 11.05 13.30 -5.81
C GLN A 12 12.12 12.31 -5.34
N GLN A 13 12.98 12.70 -4.41
CA GLN A 13 13.98 11.82 -3.79
C GLN A 13 13.31 10.61 -3.13
N LEU A 14 12.25 10.84 -2.36
CA LEU A 14 11.46 9.77 -1.74
C LEU A 14 10.90 8.79 -2.78
N SER A 15 10.41 9.31 -3.91
CA SER A 15 9.92 8.52 -5.03
C SER A 15 11.02 7.63 -5.63
N TYR A 16 12.22 8.18 -5.86
CA TYR A 16 13.35 7.42 -6.39
C TYR A 16 13.80 6.32 -5.43
N LEU A 17 13.96 6.63 -4.14
CA LEU A 17 14.33 5.64 -3.13
C LEU A 17 13.29 4.53 -3.02
N SER A 18 12.00 4.88 -3.04
CA SER A 18 10.92 3.89 -3.03
C SER A 18 10.95 2.99 -4.26
N ALA A 19 11.25 3.54 -5.44
CA ALA A 19 11.39 2.76 -6.67
C ALA A 19 12.62 1.82 -6.61
N VAL A 20 13.76 2.28 -6.10
CA VAL A 20 14.96 1.43 -5.91
C VAL A 20 14.68 0.32 -4.92
N ARG A 21 14.07 0.64 -3.78
CA ARG A 21 13.62 -0.36 -2.80
C ARG A 21 12.79 -1.47 -3.43
N GLN A 22 11.82 -1.09 -4.25
CA GLN A 22 10.96 -2.06 -4.93
C GLN A 22 11.75 -2.97 -5.88
N ARG A 23 12.71 -2.42 -6.62
CA ARG A 23 13.56 -3.21 -7.51
C ARG A 23 14.42 -4.21 -6.72
N LEU A 24 15.02 -3.79 -5.61
CA LEU A 24 15.79 -4.68 -4.74
C LEU A 24 14.95 -5.85 -4.22
N ILE A 25 13.70 -5.59 -3.80
CA ILE A 25 12.76 -6.63 -3.38
C ILE A 25 12.43 -7.59 -4.54
N GLN A 26 12.19 -7.05 -5.73
CA GLN A 26 11.89 -7.87 -6.92
C GLN A 26 13.05 -8.79 -7.29
N VAL A 27 14.29 -8.25 -7.33
CA VAL A 27 15.49 -9.04 -7.62
C VAL A 27 15.74 -10.08 -6.53
N TYR A 28 15.56 -9.70 -5.26
CA TYR A 28 15.67 -10.65 -4.16
C TYR A 28 14.70 -11.82 -4.33
N ASN A 29 13.42 -11.53 -4.59
CA ASN A 29 12.41 -12.58 -4.76
C ASN A 29 12.67 -13.44 -6.02
N LEU A 30 13.16 -12.83 -7.10
CA LEU A 30 13.53 -13.54 -8.33
C LEU A 30 14.61 -14.59 -8.08
N LEU A 31 15.53 -14.33 -7.14
CA LEU A 31 16.59 -15.29 -6.76
C LEU A 31 16.15 -16.25 -5.65
N ALA A 32 15.43 -15.74 -4.64
CA ALA A 32 15.12 -16.51 -3.42
C ALA A 32 13.97 -17.51 -3.61
N VAL A 33 12.92 -17.11 -4.35
CA VAL A 33 11.71 -17.94 -4.49
C VAL A 33 12.00 -19.25 -5.20
N PRO A 34 12.67 -19.31 -6.37
CA PRO A 34 12.98 -20.55 -7.03
C PRO A 34 13.87 -21.49 -6.19
N LEU A 35 14.80 -20.93 -5.38
CA LEU A 35 15.64 -21.73 -4.49
C LEU A 35 14.84 -22.44 -3.40
N ALA A 36 13.76 -21.81 -2.92
CA ALA A 36 12.86 -22.41 -1.96
C ALA A 36 11.89 -23.43 -2.61
N GLU A 37 11.35 -23.11 -3.79
CA GLU A 37 10.41 -23.99 -4.50
C GLU A 37 11.07 -25.28 -5.01
N GLN A 38 12.34 -25.22 -5.36
CA GLN A 38 13.12 -26.39 -5.86
C GLN A 38 13.53 -27.37 -4.75
N GLU A 39 13.31 -27.04 -3.48
CA GLU A 39 13.73 -27.86 -2.34
C GLU A 39 13.22 -29.30 -2.41
N SER A 40 12.01 -29.51 -2.90
CA SER A 40 11.40 -30.84 -3.04
C SER A 40 11.77 -31.60 -4.33
N PHE A 41 12.41 -30.95 -5.30
CA PHE A 41 12.68 -31.50 -6.64
C PHE A 41 14.15 -31.75 -6.91
N VAL A 42 15.06 -31.25 -6.05
CA VAL A 42 16.51 -31.31 -6.27
C VAL A 42 17.16 -32.09 -5.15
N SER A 43 18.25 -32.80 -5.45
CA SER A 43 19.02 -33.50 -4.40
C SER A 43 19.56 -32.50 -3.36
N THR A 44 19.57 -32.88 -2.10
CA THR A 44 20.04 -32.04 -0.98
C THR A 44 21.46 -31.50 -1.19
N SER A 45 22.33 -32.27 -1.86
CA SER A 45 23.71 -31.85 -2.17
C SER A 45 23.71 -30.69 -3.17
N LEU A 46 22.93 -30.78 -4.27
CA LEU A 46 22.84 -29.75 -5.27
C LEU A 46 22.18 -28.48 -4.71
N GLN A 47 21.13 -28.63 -3.91
CA GLN A 47 20.45 -27.53 -3.24
C GLN A 47 21.41 -26.74 -2.36
N LYS A 48 22.22 -27.39 -1.53
CA LYS A 48 23.26 -26.74 -0.70
C LYS A 48 24.24 -25.94 -1.54
N LYS A 49 24.67 -26.46 -2.70
CA LYS A 49 25.56 -25.73 -3.63
C LYS A 49 24.88 -24.49 -4.21
N LEU A 50 23.65 -24.62 -4.68
CA LEU A 50 22.88 -23.48 -5.23
C LEU A 50 22.64 -22.39 -4.19
N GLN A 51 22.27 -22.77 -2.98
CA GLN A 51 22.09 -21.84 -1.85
C GLN A 51 23.41 -21.13 -1.49
N ALA A 52 24.52 -21.88 -1.41
CA ALA A 52 25.84 -21.31 -1.11
C ALA A 52 26.28 -20.30 -2.17
N THR A 53 26.07 -20.61 -3.45
CA THR A 53 26.40 -19.70 -4.57
C THR A 53 25.59 -18.42 -4.52
N SER A 54 24.29 -18.50 -4.21
CA SER A 54 23.37 -17.35 -4.20
C SER A 54 23.42 -16.54 -2.89
N LYS A 55 23.98 -17.09 -1.82
CA LYS A 55 23.95 -16.51 -0.47
C LYS A 55 24.50 -15.09 -0.40
N LYS A 56 25.67 -14.86 -1.01
CA LYS A 56 26.31 -13.52 -1.00
C LYS A 56 25.43 -12.48 -1.67
N SER A 57 24.86 -12.79 -2.83
CA SER A 57 23.95 -11.89 -3.56
C SER A 57 22.67 -11.59 -2.77
N LEU A 58 22.06 -12.61 -2.16
CA LEU A 58 20.86 -12.43 -1.34
C LEU A 58 21.11 -11.58 -0.10
N VAL A 59 22.27 -11.75 0.55
CA VAL A 59 22.67 -10.92 1.70
C VAL A 59 22.88 -9.49 1.26
N ALA A 60 23.64 -9.23 0.18
CA ALA A 60 23.90 -7.89 -0.34
C ALA A 60 22.58 -7.17 -0.73
N LEU A 61 21.62 -7.87 -1.33
CA LEU A 61 20.30 -7.31 -1.65
C LEU A 61 19.51 -6.93 -0.39
N LYS A 62 19.55 -7.75 0.66
CA LYS A 62 18.91 -7.41 1.95
C LYS A 62 19.57 -6.21 2.62
N ASP A 63 20.88 -6.12 2.59
CA ASP A 63 21.61 -5.01 3.19
C ASP A 63 21.35 -3.72 2.39
N GLY A 64 21.29 -3.80 1.06
CA GLY A 64 20.84 -2.70 0.22
C GLY A 64 19.40 -2.24 0.55
N GLN A 65 18.48 -3.17 0.81
CA GLN A 65 17.11 -2.82 1.24
C GLN A 65 17.11 -2.07 2.57
N LYS A 66 17.88 -2.55 3.57
CA LYS A 66 18.00 -1.87 4.88
C LYS A 66 18.59 -0.46 4.75
N ALA A 67 19.62 -0.31 3.92
CA ALA A 67 20.24 0.99 3.67
C ALA A 67 19.25 1.98 3.05
N ILE A 68 18.46 1.54 2.07
CA ILE A 68 17.40 2.37 1.47
C ILE A 68 16.29 2.68 2.48
N ASP A 69 15.86 1.72 3.31
CA ASP A 69 14.86 1.97 4.35
C ASP A 69 15.35 3.03 5.36
N SER A 70 16.64 2.99 5.74
CA SER A 70 17.24 4.02 6.59
C SER A 70 17.27 5.39 5.92
N GLN A 71 17.58 5.47 4.62
CA GLN A 71 17.57 6.73 3.86
C GLN A 71 16.15 7.29 3.73
N ILE A 72 15.14 6.46 3.48
CA ILE A 72 13.73 6.86 3.46
C ILE A 72 13.32 7.46 4.81
N SER A 73 13.67 6.78 5.91
CA SER A 73 13.37 7.26 7.26
C SER A 73 14.05 8.60 7.53
N ALA A 74 15.33 8.73 7.19
CA ALA A 74 16.09 9.98 7.39
C ALA A 74 15.48 11.15 6.59
N LEU A 75 15.02 10.92 5.34
CA LEU A 75 14.34 11.95 4.56
C LEU A 75 13.01 12.38 5.19
N ILE A 76 12.22 11.42 5.68
CA ILE A 76 10.93 11.71 6.31
C ILE A 76 11.16 12.46 7.62
N ASP A 77 12.12 12.03 8.45
CA ASP A 77 12.42 12.65 9.73
C ASP A 77 13.05 14.05 9.59
N GLY A 78 13.78 14.30 8.50
CA GLY A 78 14.40 15.58 8.20
C GLY A 78 13.44 16.67 7.73
N ASP A 79 12.20 16.33 7.36
CA ASP A 79 11.19 17.31 6.92
C ASP A 79 9.94 17.26 7.81
N GLY A 80 9.70 18.33 8.57
CA GLY A 80 8.64 18.38 9.56
C GLY A 80 7.24 18.16 8.97
N ARG A 81 7.00 18.57 7.72
CA ARG A 81 5.72 18.33 7.03
C ARG A 81 5.55 16.87 6.66
N LEU A 82 6.57 16.25 6.04
CA LEU A 82 6.53 14.84 5.67
C LEU A 82 6.39 13.98 6.91
N LYS A 83 7.16 14.27 7.97
CA LYS A 83 7.09 13.55 9.25
C LYS A 83 5.69 13.58 9.83
N LYS A 84 5.08 14.75 9.94
CA LYS A 84 3.71 14.90 10.46
C LYS A 84 2.71 14.11 9.64
N LEU A 85 2.74 14.21 8.31
CA LEU A 85 1.83 13.46 7.44
C LEU A 85 2.07 11.95 7.54
N PHE A 86 3.33 11.52 7.58
CA PHE A 86 3.70 10.12 7.71
C PHE A 86 3.18 9.53 9.03
N GLU A 87 3.38 10.20 10.15
CA GLU A 87 2.88 9.76 11.46
C GLU A 87 1.35 9.64 11.49
N LEU A 88 0.65 10.61 10.89
CA LEU A 88 -0.81 10.56 10.77
C LEU A 88 -1.26 9.34 9.96
N ILE A 89 -0.63 9.08 8.82
CA ILE A 89 -1.00 7.98 7.93
C ILE A 89 -0.72 6.63 8.60
N VAL A 90 0.44 6.46 9.21
CA VAL A 90 0.83 5.21 9.90
C VAL A 90 -0.02 4.94 11.14
N SER A 91 -0.62 5.97 11.76
CA SER A 91 -1.52 5.78 12.90
C SER A 91 -2.78 4.95 12.55
N VAL A 92 -3.14 4.87 11.27
CA VAL A 92 -4.32 4.09 10.82
C VAL A 92 -4.03 2.60 10.89
N PRO A 93 -4.80 1.80 11.66
CA PRO A 93 -4.58 0.36 11.78
C PRO A 93 -4.57 -0.36 10.42
N GLY A 94 -3.53 -1.16 10.18
CA GLY A 94 -3.31 -1.85 8.91
C GLY A 94 -2.50 -1.06 7.89
N VAL A 95 -2.12 0.19 8.19
CA VAL A 95 -1.28 1.00 7.30
C VAL A 95 0.16 1.00 7.82
N GLY A 96 1.05 0.38 7.09
CA GLY A 96 2.47 0.33 7.44
C GLY A 96 3.31 1.45 6.80
N PRO A 97 4.59 1.58 7.20
CA PRO A 97 5.51 2.62 6.70
C PRO A 97 5.60 2.67 5.17
N THR A 98 5.71 1.53 4.52
CA THR A 98 5.77 1.44 3.05
C THR A 98 4.50 2.00 2.38
N THR A 99 3.32 1.69 2.93
CA THR A 99 2.05 2.21 2.42
C THR A 99 1.97 3.72 2.61
N ALA A 100 2.41 4.24 3.76
CA ALA A 100 2.44 5.67 4.04
C ALA A 100 3.38 6.41 3.07
N THR A 101 4.59 5.90 2.85
CA THR A 101 5.55 6.45 1.88
C THR A 101 4.95 6.51 0.48
N GLU A 102 4.36 5.41 -0.01
CA GLU A 102 3.73 5.38 -1.34
C GLU A 102 2.53 6.33 -1.45
N MET A 103 1.75 6.47 -0.39
CA MET A 103 0.65 7.45 -0.35
C MET A 103 1.15 8.89 -0.45
N LEU A 104 2.22 9.24 0.28
CA LEU A 104 2.85 10.56 0.22
C LEU A 104 3.37 10.88 -1.19
N VAL A 105 4.04 9.92 -1.82
CA VAL A 105 4.55 10.06 -3.20
C VAL A 105 3.40 10.19 -4.19
N ALA A 106 2.42 9.27 -4.16
CA ALA A 106 1.34 9.23 -5.13
C ALA A 106 0.39 10.42 -5.05
N SER A 107 0.20 10.99 -3.86
CA SER A 107 -0.67 12.15 -3.63
C SER A 107 0.07 13.49 -3.66
N ASN A 108 1.39 13.49 -3.87
CA ASN A 108 2.24 14.67 -3.69
C ASN A 108 1.93 15.37 -2.36
N GLU A 109 2.15 14.65 -1.24
CA GLU A 109 1.86 15.15 0.12
C GLU A 109 0.39 15.56 0.33
N MET A 110 -0.55 14.81 -0.24
CA MET A 110 -1.99 15.10 -0.25
C MET A 110 -2.39 16.41 -0.98
N LYS A 111 -1.48 16.99 -1.80
CA LYS A 111 -1.75 18.22 -2.56
C LYS A 111 -2.42 17.94 -3.89
N SER A 112 -1.93 16.96 -4.65
CA SER A 112 -2.44 16.64 -5.99
C SER A 112 -3.77 15.89 -5.94
N ILE A 113 -3.93 14.99 -4.97
CA ILE A 113 -5.14 14.21 -4.78
C ILE A 113 -5.66 14.47 -3.37
N THR A 114 -6.61 15.37 -3.27
CA THR A 114 -7.23 15.80 -2.01
C THR A 114 -8.51 15.02 -1.67
N ASP A 115 -9.07 14.30 -2.65
CA ASP A 115 -10.31 13.52 -2.50
C ASP A 115 -9.98 12.03 -2.35
N PRO A 116 -10.42 11.37 -1.26
CA PRO A 116 -10.21 9.94 -1.05
C PRO A 116 -10.83 9.07 -2.15
N LYS A 117 -11.91 9.50 -2.80
CA LYS A 117 -12.52 8.76 -3.92
C LYS A 117 -11.58 8.74 -5.13
N LYS A 118 -10.94 9.88 -5.45
CA LYS A 118 -9.94 9.96 -6.53
C LYS A 118 -8.73 9.07 -6.23
N MET A 119 -8.27 9.06 -4.98
CA MET A 119 -7.18 8.17 -4.54
C MET A 119 -7.59 6.70 -4.63
N ALA A 120 -8.82 6.33 -4.26
CA ALA A 120 -9.34 4.98 -4.40
C ALA A 120 -9.38 4.52 -5.87
N CYS A 121 -9.70 5.42 -6.79
CA CYS A 121 -9.61 5.17 -8.23
C CYS A 121 -8.17 4.92 -8.67
N GLN A 122 -7.23 5.79 -8.25
CA GLN A 122 -5.81 5.65 -8.58
C GLN A 122 -5.19 4.39 -7.95
N ALA A 123 -5.57 4.05 -6.74
CA ALA A 123 -5.14 2.81 -6.08
C ALA A 123 -5.82 1.54 -6.63
N GLY A 124 -6.76 1.68 -7.55
CA GLY A 124 -7.44 0.54 -8.15
C GLY A 124 -8.31 -0.25 -7.19
N VAL A 125 -8.91 0.41 -6.22
CA VAL A 125 -9.85 -0.21 -5.27
C VAL A 125 -11.30 0.27 -5.45
N ALA A 126 -11.51 1.34 -6.21
CA ALA A 126 -12.85 1.80 -6.60
C ALA A 126 -13.23 1.21 -7.97
N PRO A 127 -14.28 0.39 -8.04
CA PRO A 127 -14.77 -0.11 -9.31
C PRO A 127 -15.63 0.95 -10.01
N PHE A 128 -15.52 1.02 -11.33
CA PHE A 128 -16.37 1.87 -12.18
C PHE A 128 -17.45 1.05 -12.85
N VAL A 129 -18.64 1.61 -12.87
CA VAL A 129 -19.73 1.08 -13.69
C VAL A 129 -19.45 1.47 -15.14
N TYR A 130 -19.43 0.49 -16.02
CA TYR A 130 -19.33 0.73 -17.46
C TYR A 130 -20.75 0.64 -18.05
N SER A 131 -21.31 1.80 -18.41
CA SER A 131 -22.58 1.88 -19.11
C SER A 131 -22.49 2.88 -20.24
N SER A 132 -23.07 2.56 -21.39
CA SER A 132 -23.20 3.46 -22.51
C SER A 132 -24.66 3.45 -22.96
N GLY A 133 -25.32 4.60 -22.81
CA GLY A 133 -26.75 4.73 -23.05
C GLY A 133 -27.59 3.82 -22.14
N THR A 134 -28.77 3.44 -22.64
CA THR A 134 -29.71 2.55 -21.93
C THR A 134 -29.49 1.07 -22.18
N SER A 135 -28.82 0.69 -23.24
CA SER A 135 -28.67 -0.67 -23.76
C SER A 135 -27.39 -1.38 -23.35
N VAL A 136 -26.28 -0.66 -23.13
CA VAL A 136 -25.00 -1.27 -22.82
C VAL A 136 -24.70 -1.19 -21.33
N ARG A 137 -24.77 -2.36 -20.64
CA ARG A 137 -24.35 -2.51 -19.24
C ARG A 137 -23.21 -3.52 -19.16
N GLY A 138 -21.99 -3.03 -19.06
CA GLY A 138 -20.80 -3.86 -18.88
C GLY A 138 -20.56 -4.24 -17.41
N LYS A 139 -19.71 -5.23 -17.18
CA LYS A 139 -19.26 -5.60 -15.83
C LYS A 139 -18.49 -4.44 -15.18
N THR A 140 -18.81 -4.12 -13.95
CA THR A 140 -18.09 -3.15 -13.13
C THR A 140 -16.63 -3.58 -12.97
N ARG A 141 -15.68 -2.75 -13.41
CA ARG A 141 -14.25 -3.06 -13.40
C ARG A 141 -13.44 -1.92 -12.81
N VAL A 142 -12.28 -2.26 -12.29
CA VAL A 142 -11.26 -1.30 -11.85
C VAL A 142 -10.47 -0.81 -13.07
N SER A 143 -10.05 0.45 -13.08
CA SER A 143 -9.23 1.02 -14.14
C SER A 143 -7.91 0.24 -14.33
N HIS A 144 -7.53 -0.02 -15.58
CA HIS A 144 -6.24 -0.60 -15.94
C HIS A 144 -5.05 0.35 -15.68
N GLN A 145 -5.32 1.67 -15.65
CA GLN A 145 -4.33 2.71 -15.33
C GLN A 145 -4.03 2.83 -13.84
N ALA A 146 -4.74 2.06 -12.99
CA ALA A 146 -4.54 2.08 -11.56
C ALA A 146 -3.13 1.63 -11.17
N GLN A 147 -2.56 2.26 -10.16
CA GLN A 147 -1.26 1.91 -9.60
C GLN A 147 -1.31 0.55 -8.90
N LYS A 148 -0.84 -0.49 -9.59
CA LYS A 148 -0.84 -1.88 -9.10
C LYS A 148 -0.14 -2.02 -7.73
N ARG A 149 0.91 -1.22 -7.50
CA ARG A 149 1.67 -1.23 -6.24
C ARG A 149 0.81 -0.76 -5.07
N LEU A 150 0.12 0.38 -5.18
CA LEU A 150 -0.80 0.86 -4.15
C LEU A 150 -1.92 -0.15 -3.88
N LYS A 151 -2.47 -0.76 -4.94
CA LYS A 151 -3.48 -1.81 -4.81
C LYS A 151 -2.98 -2.99 -3.96
N SER A 152 -1.74 -3.44 -4.19
CA SER A 152 -1.13 -4.54 -3.43
C SER A 152 -0.86 -4.14 -1.98
N LEU A 153 -0.34 -2.93 -1.73
CA LEU A 153 -0.09 -2.43 -0.38
C LEU A 153 -1.38 -2.28 0.42
N PHE A 154 -2.44 -1.73 -0.17
CA PHE A 154 -3.75 -1.67 0.48
C PHE A 154 -4.38 -3.05 0.68
N HIS A 155 -4.05 -4.03 -0.17
CA HIS A 155 -4.48 -5.41 0.06
C HIS A 155 -3.81 -6.00 1.31
N LEU A 156 -2.50 -5.88 1.42
CA LEU A 156 -1.76 -6.32 2.62
C LEU A 156 -2.23 -5.58 3.87
N GLY A 157 -2.46 -4.26 3.75
CA GLY A 157 -3.02 -3.44 4.82
C GLY A 157 -4.41 -3.90 5.26
N ALA A 158 -5.29 -4.23 4.31
CA ALA A 158 -6.62 -4.76 4.61
C ALA A 158 -6.55 -6.14 5.29
N MET A 159 -5.67 -7.03 4.81
CA MET A 159 -5.42 -8.33 5.43
C MET A 159 -4.90 -8.21 6.87
N SER A 160 -4.09 -7.21 7.15
CA SER A 160 -3.64 -6.89 8.51
C SER A 160 -4.78 -6.31 9.35
N ALA A 161 -5.51 -5.33 8.82
CA ALA A 161 -6.57 -4.62 9.54
C ALA A 161 -7.71 -5.52 9.98
N ILE A 162 -8.11 -6.52 9.18
CA ILE A 162 -9.17 -7.48 9.56
C ILE A 162 -8.78 -8.42 10.71
N ARG A 163 -7.49 -8.50 11.05
CA ARG A 163 -6.99 -9.30 12.19
C ARG A 163 -6.95 -8.50 13.49
N ILE A 164 -7.03 -7.17 13.41
CA ILE A 164 -6.99 -6.27 14.56
C ILE A 164 -8.43 -6.11 15.09
N LYS A 165 -8.65 -6.38 16.38
CA LYS A 165 -9.97 -6.20 17.03
C LYS A 165 -10.47 -4.76 16.86
N GLY A 166 -11.70 -4.61 16.38
CA GLY A 166 -12.38 -3.33 16.16
C GLY A 166 -13.26 -3.30 14.92
N GLU A 167 -13.80 -2.13 14.61
CA GLU A 167 -14.83 -1.88 13.58
C GLU A 167 -14.55 -2.53 12.22
N ILE A 168 -13.27 -2.59 11.77
CA ILE A 168 -12.93 -3.22 10.48
C ILE A 168 -13.11 -4.73 10.55
N GLN A 169 -12.65 -5.36 11.63
CA GLN A 169 -12.83 -6.80 11.84
C GLN A 169 -14.31 -7.15 11.92
N ASP A 170 -15.08 -6.40 12.72
CA ASP A 170 -16.52 -6.61 12.92
C ASP A 170 -17.27 -6.45 11.59
N HIS A 171 -16.92 -5.43 10.81
CA HIS A 171 -17.47 -5.23 9.47
C HIS A 171 -17.16 -6.41 8.55
N TYR A 172 -15.92 -6.91 8.56
CA TYR A 172 -15.50 -8.03 7.73
C TYR A 172 -16.27 -9.32 8.11
N GLN A 173 -16.36 -9.62 9.40
CA GLN A 173 -17.05 -10.79 9.93
C GLN A 173 -18.56 -10.73 9.61
N ARG A 174 -19.21 -9.61 9.91
CA ARG A 174 -20.63 -9.39 9.61
C ARG A 174 -20.93 -9.58 8.12
N LYS A 175 -20.12 -8.98 7.22
CA LYS A 175 -20.33 -9.14 5.78
C LYS A 175 -20.03 -10.55 5.30
N GLY A 176 -19.14 -11.27 5.94
CA GLY A 176 -18.89 -12.70 5.71
C GLY A 176 -20.10 -13.56 6.10
N SER A 177 -20.69 -13.32 7.28
CA SER A 177 -21.92 -14.03 7.74
C SER A 177 -23.16 -13.72 6.88
N GLU A 178 -23.22 -12.52 6.27
CA GLU A 178 -24.24 -12.18 5.25
C GLU A 178 -24.02 -12.90 3.89
N GLY A 179 -23.05 -13.82 3.78
CA GLY A 179 -22.76 -14.57 2.55
C GLY A 179 -22.03 -13.74 1.46
N LYS A 180 -21.51 -12.56 1.76
CA LYS A 180 -20.76 -11.74 0.79
C LYS A 180 -19.43 -12.37 0.43
N ASN A 181 -19.05 -12.29 -0.84
CA ASN A 181 -17.74 -12.78 -1.29
C ASN A 181 -16.60 -12.08 -0.54
N LYS A 182 -15.68 -12.87 0.05
CA LYS A 182 -14.57 -12.39 0.87
C LYS A 182 -13.70 -11.34 0.16
N MET A 183 -13.46 -11.50 -1.15
CA MET A 183 -12.67 -10.53 -1.92
C MET A 183 -13.40 -9.21 -2.12
N LEU A 184 -14.72 -9.21 -2.26
CA LEU A 184 -15.52 -7.97 -2.30
C LEU A 184 -15.46 -7.23 -0.98
N VAL A 185 -15.58 -7.96 0.14
CA VAL A 185 -15.48 -7.36 1.49
C VAL A 185 -14.08 -6.79 1.72
N LEU A 186 -13.01 -7.52 1.35
CA LEU A 186 -11.64 -7.02 1.41
C LEU A 186 -11.44 -5.77 0.57
N ASN A 187 -12.07 -5.69 -0.61
CA ASN A 187 -11.99 -4.48 -1.43
C ASN A 187 -12.69 -3.29 -0.76
N ALA A 188 -13.81 -3.51 -0.08
CA ALA A 188 -14.45 -2.48 0.73
C ALA A 188 -13.55 -2.02 1.89
N VAL A 189 -12.84 -2.95 2.55
CA VAL A 189 -11.85 -2.61 3.60
C VAL A 189 -10.71 -1.77 3.04
N ARG A 190 -10.14 -2.11 1.86
CA ARG A 190 -9.12 -1.28 1.20
C ARG A 190 -9.59 0.15 1.00
N ASN A 191 -10.82 0.32 0.52
CA ASN A 191 -11.42 1.64 0.32
C ASN A 191 -11.61 2.38 1.66
N LYS A 192 -12.11 1.70 2.71
CA LYS A 192 -12.21 2.26 4.06
C LYS A 192 -10.85 2.74 4.61
N LEU A 193 -9.76 2.00 4.38
CA LEU A 193 -8.42 2.43 4.80
C LEU A 193 -8.02 3.75 4.16
N ILE A 194 -8.26 3.91 2.84
CA ILE A 194 -7.99 5.17 2.15
C ILE A 194 -8.80 6.31 2.76
N HIS A 195 -10.10 6.12 2.95
CA HIS A 195 -10.95 7.15 3.56
C HIS A 195 -10.50 7.53 4.99
N ARG A 196 -10.05 6.56 5.79
CA ARG A 196 -9.52 6.81 7.14
C ARG A 196 -8.21 7.61 7.10
N ILE A 197 -7.30 7.28 6.17
CA ILE A 197 -6.07 8.06 5.97
C ILE A 197 -6.40 9.52 5.68
N TYR A 198 -7.32 9.79 4.75
CA TYR A 198 -7.73 11.15 4.45
C TYR A 198 -8.42 11.85 5.61
N ALA A 199 -9.22 11.12 6.39
CA ALA A 199 -9.89 11.68 7.58
C ALA A 199 -8.88 12.11 8.64
N VAL A 200 -7.88 11.29 8.99
CA VAL A 200 -6.85 11.64 9.98
C VAL A 200 -5.97 12.78 9.49
N VAL A 201 -5.62 12.81 8.21
CA VAL A 201 -4.83 13.90 7.63
C VAL A 201 -5.61 15.21 7.62
N LYS A 202 -6.90 15.19 7.26
CA LYS A 202 -7.77 16.38 7.26
C LYS A 202 -7.97 16.93 8.66
N ARG A 203 -8.12 16.04 9.66
CA ARG A 203 -8.28 16.42 11.07
C ARG A 203 -6.95 16.90 11.68
N GLY A 204 -5.82 16.41 11.19
CA GLY A 204 -4.49 16.72 11.74
C GLY A 204 -4.14 15.98 13.02
N GLU A 205 -4.94 14.97 13.40
CA GLU A 205 -4.81 14.16 14.61
C GLU A 205 -4.65 12.68 14.27
N LYS A 206 -3.90 11.94 15.11
CA LYS A 206 -3.70 10.50 14.94
C LYS A 206 -5.03 9.74 15.02
N TYR A 207 -5.07 8.55 14.43
CA TYR A 207 -6.26 7.71 14.45
C TYR A 207 -6.67 7.36 15.89
N ASP A 208 -7.92 7.64 16.21
CA ASP A 208 -8.55 7.27 17.48
C ASP A 208 -9.69 6.27 17.19
N LYS A 209 -9.71 5.16 17.93
CA LYS A 209 -10.76 4.13 17.83
C LYS A 209 -12.10 4.61 18.39
N THR A 210 -12.07 5.54 19.31
CA THR A 210 -13.26 6.06 20.01
C THR A 210 -13.88 7.27 19.33
N TYR A 211 -13.23 7.77 18.26
CA TYR A 211 -13.69 8.94 17.54
C TYR A 211 -15.04 8.69 16.84
N LEU A 212 -16.07 9.36 17.31
CA LEU A 212 -17.38 9.45 16.67
C LEU A 212 -17.38 10.65 15.72
N SER A 213 -17.69 10.40 14.43
CA SER A 213 -17.81 11.48 13.45
C SER A 213 -18.97 12.40 13.86
N PRO A 214 -18.79 13.75 13.87
CA PRO A 214 -19.88 14.70 14.14
C PRO A 214 -21.02 14.64 13.12
N LEU A 215 -20.86 13.88 12.03
CA LEU A 215 -21.82 13.70 10.93
C LEU A 215 -22.38 12.27 10.87
N ALA A 216 -22.28 11.52 11.97
CA ALA A 216 -22.86 10.17 12.04
C ALA A 216 -24.27 10.24 12.66
#